data_2bbe24d0f3c809974d9169b591f1aeb7
#
_entry.id   2bbe24d0f3c809974d9169b591f1aeb7
#
_cell.length_a   1.000
_cell.length_b   1.000
_cell.length_c   1.000
_cell.angle_alpha   90.00
_cell.angle_beta   90.00
_cell.angle_gamma   90.00
#
_symmetry.space_group_name_H-M   'P 1'
#
loop_
_entity.id
_entity.type
_entity.pdbx_description
1 polymer ?
#
loop_
_entity_poly.entity_id
_entity_poly.type
_entity_poly.pdbx_seq_one_letter_code
_entity_poly.pdbx_strand_id
1 'polypeptide(L)'
;MIQYTDTRGLSSRSYSFTEAVLTGLAPDGGLFVPEHLPHFSLEELQAMQSLPYHAVAARIFKAFQPNIADEAIDALCAQAYGQQFDDERIVPVHSLNNHTHVLELWHGPTSAFKDIALQALPLFFEEGIKANGAGGTGAGCADGAGGGVSAGGAWISACGTSDSIDTSTSAQTRSQAASLHSQAASQRSQSSAQAGSKRLILVATSGDTGSAALCGFSHAHNTSMAVLYPHQHVSEMQRTQMQAHASNQARIFAVRGNFDDCQRAVKELFGNPEWNHTLQSHYNTYLSSANSINWGRLLPQIVYYVSAYHQLREQGVLQECGCFDVCVPTGNFGNILAGYYAKQIGVPIRLLICASNENNVLAQFMATGSYSLEKRPLVSTPSPSMDILVSSNLERALFELTQRNARLVRAWMAALKTKQAFKIDRTTFDALRDTFAGDWVSNDDCLRTMKHIFETYRYAMDPHSAVAFEVAQRLGDSSTPMLIVSTASWAKFSASMYRALHNIANDQPLPSAIAQCSSFQLNALLAEKFGLSIPPALTQERLATTHAAVQLDRNTTDIQAALEQFQRELACGK
;
A
#
# COMPACT_ATOMS: atom_id res chain seq x y z
N MET A 1 18.81 -0.48 14.09
CA MET A 1 17.84 -1.14 13.18
C MET A 1 16.46 -0.93 13.76
N ILE A 2 15.53 -0.30 13.02
CA ILE A 2 14.16 -0.08 13.47
C ILE A 2 13.40 -1.40 13.41
N GLN A 3 12.72 -1.76 14.48
CA GLN A 3 11.85 -2.92 14.55
C GLN A 3 10.42 -2.53 14.17
N TYR A 4 9.60 -3.52 13.84
CA TYR A 4 8.21 -3.37 13.42
C TYR A 4 7.29 -4.14 14.37
N THR A 5 6.19 -3.51 14.73
CA THR A 5 5.11 -4.10 15.54
C THR A 5 3.81 -4.12 14.73
N ASP A 6 2.77 -4.76 15.25
CA ASP A 6 1.44 -4.76 14.66
C ASP A 6 0.49 -3.78 15.39
N THR A 7 -0.47 -3.25 14.63
CA THR A 7 -1.45 -2.26 15.11
C THR A 7 -2.43 -2.80 16.16
N ARG A 8 -2.55 -4.13 16.34
CA ARG A 8 -3.48 -4.75 17.28
C ARG A 8 -2.81 -5.30 18.53
N GLY A 9 -1.46 -5.37 18.54
CA GLY A 9 -0.67 -5.76 19.69
C GLY A 9 -0.92 -7.20 20.15
N LEU A 10 -1.19 -8.12 19.24
CA LEU A 10 -1.38 -9.53 19.53
C LEU A 10 -0.11 -10.34 19.31
N SER A 11 0.83 -9.82 18.54
CA SER A 11 2.15 -10.42 18.40
C SER A 11 3.01 -10.15 19.63
N SER A 12 3.61 -11.20 20.16
CA SER A 12 4.53 -11.10 21.30
C SER A 12 5.97 -10.75 20.90
N ARG A 13 6.25 -10.59 19.59
CA ARG A 13 7.57 -10.28 19.06
C ARG A 13 7.55 -9.08 18.14
N SER A 14 8.69 -8.43 18.03
CA SER A 14 8.97 -7.44 16.99
C SER A 14 9.48 -8.15 15.71
N TYR A 15 9.35 -7.47 14.57
CA TYR A 15 9.72 -7.95 13.25
C TYR A 15 10.78 -7.02 12.64
N SER A 16 11.65 -7.57 11.82
CA SER A 16 12.50 -6.76 10.96
C SER A 16 11.69 -6.16 9.80
N PHE A 17 12.26 -5.17 9.10
CA PHE A 17 11.65 -4.61 7.90
C PHE A 17 11.35 -5.69 6.84
N THR A 18 12.34 -6.53 6.54
CA THR A 18 12.19 -7.57 5.51
C THR A 18 11.17 -8.63 5.92
N GLU A 19 11.09 -9.01 7.20
CA GLU A 19 10.04 -9.90 7.69
C GLU A 19 8.64 -9.27 7.53
N ALA A 20 8.46 -8.01 7.91
CA ALA A 20 7.18 -7.31 7.78
C ALA A 20 6.74 -7.19 6.31
N VAL A 21 7.67 -6.86 5.40
CA VAL A 21 7.39 -6.76 3.95
C VAL A 21 7.09 -8.13 3.34
N LEU A 22 7.89 -9.15 3.61
CA LEU A 22 7.68 -10.51 3.09
C LEU A 22 6.40 -11.17 3.60
N THR A 23 5.99 -10.86 4.83
CA THR A 23 4.75 -11.36 5.43
C THR A 23 3.54 -10.55 4.94
N GLY A 24 3.68 -9.23 4.81
CA GLY A 24 2.68 -8.30 4.29
C GLY A 24 1.54 -7.97 5.25
N LEU A 25 1.05 -8.93 6.03
CA LEU A 25 -0.02 -8.79 7.03
C LEU A 25 0.41 -9.53 8.30
N ALA A 26 0.20 -8.94 9.48
CA ALA A 26 0.51 -9.64 10.73
C ALA A 26 -0.39 -10.87 10.94
N PRO A 27 0.11 -11.93 11.60
CA PRO A 27 -0.63 -13.19 11.76
C PRO A 27 -2.00 -13.05 12.41
N ASP A 28 -2.19 -12.03 13.24
CA ASP A 28 -3.45 -11.69 13.90
C ASP A 28 -4.38 -10.80 13.06
N GLY A 29 -3.95 -10.48 11.84
CA GLY A 29 -4.66 -9.60 10.90
C GLY A 29 -4.44 -8.10 11.14
N GLY A 30 -3.56 -7.72 12.10
CA GLY A 30 -3.09 -6.34 12.28
C GLY A 30 -2.13 -5.89 11.17
N LEU A 31 -1.83 -4.60 11.11
CA LEU A 31 -0.94 -4.02 10.10
C LEU A 31 0.43 -3.69 10.70
N PHE A 32 1.50 -3.98 9.98
CA PHE A 32 2.84 -3.64 10.44
C PHE A 32 3.09 -2.13 10.40
N VAL A 33 3.72 -1.61 11.46
CA VAL A 33 4.21 -0.24 11.60
C VAL A 33 5.60 -0.24 12.23
N PRO A 34 6.51 0.70 11.91
CA PRO A 34 7.80 0.81 12.58
C PRO A 34 7.60 1.23 14.05
N GLU A 35 8.40 0.71 14.97
CA GLU A 35 8.33 1.09 16.40
C GLU A 35 8.69 2.56 16.63
N HIS A 36 9.58 3.10 15.81
CA HIS A 36 10.00 4.50 15.83
C HIS A 36 10.02 5.07 14.43
N LEU A 37 9.68 6.34 14.30
CA LEU A 37 9.82 7.09 13.05
C LEU A 37 11.15 7.84 13.05
N PRO A 38 11.87 7.91 11.94
CA PRO A 38 12.97 8.83 11.78
C PRO A 38 12.44 10.26 11.81
N HIS A 39 13.31 11.22 12.07
CA HIS A 39 12.98 12.64 11.97
C HIS A 39 14.10 13.37 11.23
N PHE A 40 13.72 14.26 10.33
CA PHE A 40 14.62 15.15 9.62
C PHE A 40 14.34 16.59 10.03
N SER A 41 15.40 17.35 10.33
CA SER A 41 15.30 18.80 10.44
C SER A 41 14.99 19.43 9.07
N LEU A 42 14.53 20.66 9.06
CA LEU A 42 14.33 21.40 7.81
C LEU A 42 15.64 21.53 7.01
N GLU A 43 16.78 21.71 7.69
CA GLU A 43 18.10 21.77 7.06
C GLU A 43 18.46 20.45 6.36
N GLU A 44 18.21 19.31 7.02
CA GLU A 44 18.44 17.98 6.42
C GLU A 44 17.53 17.72 5.22
N LEU A 45 16.25 18.13 5.28
CA LEU A 45 15.34 18.06 4.15
C LEU A 45 15.81 18.96 3.00
N GLN A 46 16.23 20.18 3.29
CA GLN A 46 16.75 21.12 2.28
C GLN A 46 18.04 20.64 1.63
N ALA A 47 18.92 19.98 2.38
CA ALA A 47 20.15 19.39 1.86
C ALA A 47 19.89 18.27 0.83
N MET A 48 18.70 17.70 0.81
CA MET A 48 18.29 16.69 -0.20
C MET A 48 17.67 17.31 -1.48
N GLN A 49 17.40 18.61 -1.51
CA GLN A 49 16.68 19.28 -2.62
C GLN A 49 17.38 19.14 -3.98
N SER A 50 18.72 19.13 -4.02
CA SER A 50 19.49 18.98 -5.25
C SER A 50 19.68 17.53 -5.70
N LEU A 51 19.22 16.55 -4.90
CA LEU A 51 19.37 15.15 -5.21
C LEU A 51 18.30 14.69 -6.21
N PRO A 52 18.64 13.77 -7.14
CA PRO A 52 17.62 13.14 -7.98
C PRO A 52 16.70 12.25 -7.13
N TYR A 53 15.48 12.00 -7.62
CA TYR A 53 14.43 11.30 -6.88
C TYR A 53 14.90 9.97 -6.25
N HIS A 54 15.63 9.13 -6.98
CA HIS A 54 16.13 7.86 -6.47
C HIS A 54 17.09 8.03 -5.27
N ALA A 55 17.90 9.10 -5.24
CA ALA A 55 18.80 9.38 -4.13
C ALA A 55 18.04 9.92 -2.91
N VAL A 56 16.99 10.74 -3.11
CA VAL A 56 16.05 11.11 -2.03
C VAL A 56 15.37 9.86 -1.47
N ALA A 57 14.90 8.96 -2.33
CA ALA A 57 14.28 7.70 -1.93
C ALA A 57 15.24 6.85 -1.08
N ALA A 58 16.49 6.70 -1.53
CA ALA A 58 17.51 5.96 -0.79
C ALA A 58 17.78 6.58 0.59
N ARG A 59 17.86 7.90 0.68
CA ARG A 59 18.06 8.61 1.96
C ARG A 59 16.91 8.35 2.93
N ILE A 60 15.65 8.44 2.44
CA ILE A 60 14.47 8.16 3.25
C ILE A 60 14.44 6.69 3.67
N PHE A 61 14.68 5.73 2.75
CA PHE A 61 14.64 4.31 3.07
C PHE A 61 15.69 3.94 4.12
N LYS A 62 16.93 4.44 3.98
CA LYS A 62 18.01 4.23 4.97
C LYS A 62 17.66 4.78 6.35
N ALA A 63 16.94 5.92 6.42
CA ALA A 63 16.51 6.50 7.69
C ALA A 63 15.51 5.60 8.44
N PHE A 64 14.68 4.82 7.74
CA PHE A 64 13.84 3.77 8.34
C PHE A 64 14.64 2.52 8.74
N GLN A 65 15.96 2.52 8.55
CA GLN A 65 16.92 1.49 8.99
C GLN A 65 16.45 0.07 8.68
N PRO A 66 16.10 -0.24 7.42
CA PRO A 66 15.77 -1.61 7.04
C PRO A 66 16.99 -2.50 7.26
N ASN A 67 16.78 -3.79 7.49
CA ASN A 67 17.85 -4.78 7.58
C ASN A 67 18.36 -5.18 6.17
N ILE A 68 18.70 -4.18 5.36
CA ILE A 68 19.25 -4.24 4.00
C ILE A 68 20.50 -3.38 3.99
N ALA A 69 21.56 -3.81 3.33
CA ALA A 69 22.79 -3.03 3.23
C ALA A 69 22.57 -1.71 2.48
N ASP A 70 23.27 -0.66 2.87
CA ASP A 70 23.08 0.70 2.33
C ASP A 70 23.32 0.75 0.81
N GLU A 71 24.34 0.04 0.31
CA GLU A 71 24.67 -0.08 -1.11
C GLU A 71 23.56 -0.80 -1.88
N ALA A 72 22.92 -1.80 -1.27
CA ALA A 72 21.77 -2.49 -1.87
C ALA A 72 20.54 -1.59 -1.94
N ILE A 73 20.34 -0.70 -0.94
CA ILE A 73 19.27 0.30 -0.98
C ILE A 73 19.51 1.32 -2.10
N ASP A 74 20.74 1.79 -2.28
CA ASP A 74 21.09 2.72 -3.36
C ASP A 74 20.82 2.09 -4.73
N ALA A 75 21.28 0.85 -4.94
CA ALA A 75 21.05 0.10 -6.17
C ALA A 75 19.56 -0.16 -6.43
N LEU A 76 18.80 -0.55 -5.39
CA LEU A 76 17.36 -0.77 -5.45
C LEU A 76 16.62 0.52 -5.87
N CYS A 77 16.96 1.66 -5.26
CA CYS A 77 16.32 2.92 -5.59
C CYS A 77 16.64 3.38 -7.01
N ALA A 78 17.89 3.23 -7.47
CA ALA A 78 18.28 3.53 -8.83
C ALA A 78 17.55 2.64 -9.86
N GLN A 79 17.32 1.37 -9.54
CA GLN A 79 16.54 0.45 -10.37
C GLN A 79 15.04 0.77 -10.35
N ALA A 80 14.47 1.10 -9.20
CA ALA A 80 13.04 1.37 -9.03
C ALA A 80 12.61 2.69 -9.68
N TYR A 81 13.46 3.70 -9.71
CA TYR A 81 13.11 5.08 -10.10
C TYR A 81 14.04 5.60 -11.21
N GLY A 82 13.90 5.03 -12.40
CA GLY A 82 14.73 5.32 -13.57
C GLY A 82 13.91 5.50 -14.86
N GLN A 83 14.43 4.95 -15.94
CA GLN A 83 13.91 5.12 -17.31
C GLN A 83 12.49 4.58 -17.56
N GLN A 84 11.91 3.82 -16.61
CA GLN A 84 10.53 3.34 -16.69
C GLN A 84 9.49 4.43 -16.41
N PHE A 85 9.93 5.59 -15.92
CA PHE A 85 9.10 6.79 -15.79
C PHE A 85 9.33 7.73 -16.98
N ASP A 86 8.28 8.39 -17.44
CA ASP A 86 8.33 9.29 -18.61
C ASP A 86 8.65 10.75 -18.26
N ASP A 87 8.90 11.04 -16.97
CA ASP A 87 9.40 12.33 -16.47
C ASP A 87 10.65 12.11 -15.59
N GLU A 88 11.68 12.93 -15.81
CA GLU A 88 12.96 12.84 -15.08
C GLU A 88 12.81 13.12 -13.56
N ARG A 89 11.80 13.90 -13.17
CA ARG A 89 11.48 14.18 -11.77
C ARG A 89 10.74 13.02 -11.11
N ILE A 90 10.29 12.02 -11.87
CA ILE A 90 9.49 10.87 -11.45
C ILE A 90 8.07 11.27 -11.01
N VAL A 91 7.95 12.33 -10.23
CA VAL A 91 6.69 12.87 -9.68
C VAL A 91 6.71 14.41 -9.78
N PRO A 92 6.56 14.98 -10.98
CA PRO A 92 6.62 16.43 -11.16
C PRO A 92 5.47 17.15 -10.45
N VAL A 93 5.74 18.39 -10.02
CA VAL A 93 4.73 19.32 -9.50
C VAL A 93 4.39 20.34 -10.60
N HIS A 94 3.14 20.31 -11.05
CA HIS A 94 2.57 21.26 -12.01
C HIS A 94 1.77 22.35 -11.28
N SER A 95 2.08 23.62 -11.52
CA SER A 95 1.35 24.74 -10.92
C SER A 95 0.18 25.17 -11.81
N LEU A 96 -1.06 25.05 -11.34
CA LEU A 96 -2.24 25.55 -12.04
C LEU A 96 -2.38 27.07 -11.89
N ASN A 97 -2.02 27.58 -10.73
CA ASN A 97 -1.97 29.00 -10.40
C ASN A 97 -1.01 29.21 -9.19
N ASN A 98 -0.94 30.44 -8.66
CA ASN A 98 -0.03 30.78 -7.56
C ASN A 98 -0.38 30.08 -6.23
N HIS A 99 -1.54 29.47 -6.09
CA HIS A 99 -2.01 28.85 -4.88
C HIS A 99 -2.21 27.34 -5.00
N THR A 100 -2.59 26.85 -6.19
CA THR A 100 -2.97 25.45 -6.40
C THR A 100 -1.95 24.76 -7.29
N HIS A 101 -1.36 23.70 -6.76
CA HIS A 101 -0.30 22.91 -7.39
C HIS A 101 -0.74 21.45 -7.44
N VAL A 102 -0.36 20.73 -8.48
CA VAL A 102 -0.72 19.33 -8.72
C VAL A 102 0.55 18.48 -8.69
N LEU A 103 0.59 17.51 -7.77
CA LEU A 103 1.63 16.50 -7.73
C LEU A 103 1.23 15.33 -8.63
N GLU A 104 1.88 15.18 -9.76
CA GLU A 104 1.58 14.15 -10.75
C GLU A 104 2.29 12.84 -10.42
N LEU A 105 1.55 11.83 -9.98
CA LEU A 105 2.08 10.53 -9.57
C LEU A 105 1.90 9.44 -10.63
N TRP A 106 1.59 9.80 -11.86
CA TRP A 106 1.17 8.88 -12.93
C TRP A 106 2.15 8.76 -14.11
N HIS A 107 3.38 9.20 -13.96
CA HIS A 107 4.43 9.10 -14.96
C HIS A 107 5.09 7.72 -15.05
N GLY A 108 4.65 6.77 -14.24
CA GLY A 108 5.16 5.40 -14.21
C GLY A 108 4.57 4.49 -15.31
N PRO A 109 5.05 3.24 -15.38
CA PRO A 109 4.78 2.31 -16.48
C PRO A 109 3.31 1.88 -16.62
N THR A 110 2.45 2.13 -15.62
CA THR A 110 1.00 1.88 -15.72
C THR A 110 0.14 3.13 -15.57
N SER A 111 0.77 4.29 -15.56
CA SER A 111 0.14 5.62 -15.43
C SER A 111 -0.77 5.74 -14.21
N ALA A 112 -0.30 5.26 -13.06
CA ALA A 112 -0.96 5.40 -11.76
C ALA A 112 0.07 5.53 -10.64
N PHE A 113 -0.28 6.27 -9.55
CA PHE A 113 0.60 6.49 -8.38
C PHE A 113 1.13 5.18 -7.76
N LYS A 114 0.43 4.08 -7.99
CA LYS A 114 0.76 2.77 -7.46
C LYS A 114 2.10 2.25 -8.00
N ASP A 115 2.54 2.75 -9.15
CA ASP A 115 3.83 2.44 -9.74
C ASP A 115 4.98 2.83 -8.81
N ILE A 116 4.90 3.99 -8.14
CA ILE A 116 5.94 4.46 -7.22
C ILE A 116 6.30 3.40 -6.18
N ALA A 117 5.30 2.76 -5.60
CA ALA A 117 5.54 1.74 -4.60
C ALA A 117 5.77 0.34 -5.22
N LEU A 118 5.14 0.04 -6.35
CA LEU A 118 5.19 -1.29 -6.94
C LEU A 118 6.41 -1.52 -7.84
N GLN A 119 7.17 -0.47 -8.17
CA GLN A 119 8.52 -0.63 -8.74
C GLN A 119 9.57 -0.96 -7.65
N ALA A 120 9.39 -0.49 -6.40
CA ALA A 120 10.31 -0.77 -5.30
C ALA A 120 9.99 -2.08 -4.54
N LEU A 121 8.71 -2.42 -4.38
CA LEU A 121 8.27 -3.55 -3.56
C LEU A 121 8.89 -4.90 -3.97
N PRO A 122 8.94 -5.30 -5.26
CA PRO A 122 9.58 -6.56 -5.65
C PRO A 122 11.06 -6.61 -5.30
N LEU A 123 11.76 -5.48 -5.36
CA LEU A 123 13.18 -5.37 -5.00
C LEU A 123 13.39 -5.54 -3.48
N PHE A 124 12.49 -4.98 -2.66
CA PHE A 124 12.47 -5.30 -1.22
C PHE A 124 12.23 -6.78 -0.94
N PHE A 125 11.37 -7.44 -1.74
CA PHE A 125 11.15 -8.88 -1.63
C PHE A 125 12.42 -9.66 -1.94
N GLU A 126 13.13 -9.33 -3.01
CA GLU A 126 14.37 -9.99 -3.40
C GLU A 126 15.46 -9.85 -2.32
N GLU A 127 15.65 -8.64 -1.80
CA GLU A 127 16.61 -8.41 -0.71
C GLU A 127 16.21 -9.14 0.58
N GLY A 128 14.92 -9.17 0.90
CA GLY A 128 14.41 -9.93 2.05
C GLY A 128 14.62 -11.44 1.91
N ILE A 129 14.43 -12.00 0.72
CA ILE A 129 14.65 -13.43 0.43
C ILE A 129 16.14 -13.75 0.51
N LYS A 130 17.04 -12.87 -0.02
CA LYS A 130 18.49 -13.02 0.08
C LYS A 130 18.96 -12.98 1.54
N ALA A 131 18.48 -12.03 2.33
CA ALA A 131 18.85 -11.87 3.74
C ALA A 131 18.48 -13.10 4.58
N ASN A 132 17.32 -13.70 4.31
CA ASN A 132 16.88 -14.93 4.98
C ASN A 132 17.65 -16.17 4.50
N GLY A 133 18.23 -16.16 3.29
CA GLY A 133 19.06 -17.25 2.74
C GLY A 133 20.50 -17.25 3.28
N ALA A 134 21.08 -16.07 3.52
CA ALA A 134 22.45 -15.92 4.00
C ALA A 134 22.62 -16.29 5.49
N GLY A 135 21.55 -16.23 6.29
CA GLY A 135 21.58 -16.60 7.72
C GLY A 135 21.74 -18.09 8.01
N GLY A 136 21.68 -18.96 7.00
CA GLY A 136 21.84 -20.41 7.12
C GLY A 136 23.25 -20.98 6.95
N THR A 137 24.22 -20.15 6.53
CA THR A 137 25.58 -20.64 6.18
C THR A 137 26.71 -20.03 7.02
N GLY A 138 26.43 -19.35 8.13
CA GLY A 138 27.41 -18.61 8.90
C GLY A 138 27.49 -18.91 10.40
N ALA A 139 27.45 -20.19 10.82
CA ALA A 139 27.92 -20.61 12.14
C ALA A 139 28.71 -21.92 11.99
N GLY A 140 29.85 -21.82 11.31
CA GLY A 140 30.87 -22.85 11.34
C GLY A 140 31.38 -22.96 12.75
N CYS A 141 31.25 -24.15 13.34
CA CYS A 141 31.93 -24.56 14.55
C CYS A 141 33.43 -24.36 14.37
N ALA A 142 34.01 -23.45 15.13
CA ALA A 142 35.42 -23.47 15.39
C ALA A 142 35.65 -24.45 16.55
N ASP A 143 36.07 -25.67 16.22
CA ASP A 143 36.65 -26.59 17.15
C ASP A 143 37.95 -25.97 17.70
N GLY A 144 37.97 -25.68 18.96
CA GLY A 144 39.14 -25.28 19.71
C GLY A 144 39.27 -26.17 20.94
N ALA A 145 40.20 -27.13 20.77
CA ALA A 145 40.54 -28.11 21.79
C ALA A 145 41.21 -27.48 23.01
N GLY A 146 40.92 -28.03 24.16
CA GLY A 146 41.92 -28.31 25.17
C GLY A 146 42.07 -27.35 26.34
N GLY A 147 41.88 -27.83 27.53
CA GLY A 147 42.43 -27.23 28.75
C GLY A 147 41.53 -27.40 29.97
N GLY A 148 41.80 -28.48 30.68
CA GLY A 148 41.11 -28.86 31.90
C GLY A 148 41.62 -28.13 33.14
N VAL A 149 41.13 -28.59 34.27
CA VAL A 149 41.60 -28.54 35.67
C VAL A 149 40.90 -27.60 36.61
N SER A 150 40.17 -28.20 37.49
CA SER A 150 40.10 -28.30 38.96
C SER A 150 39.44 -27.15 39.73
N ALA A 151 38.42 -27.57 40.44
CA ALA A 151 38.22 -27.87 41.84
C ALA A 151 38.45 -26.73 42.88
N GLY A 152 37.52 -26.62 43.76
CA GLY A 152 37.59 -26.00 45.10
C GLY A 152 36.57 -24.90 45.25
N GLY A 153 35.66 -24.95 46.15
CA GLY A 153 35.50 -25.51 47.46
C GLY A 153 34.72 -24.60 48.35
N ALA A 154 33.60 -25.04 48.76
CA ALA A 154 32.98 -24.97 50.08
C ALA A 154 33.07 -23.70 50.95
N TRP A 155 31.99 -23.41 51.61
CA TRP A 155 31.58 -23.43 53.02
C TRP A 155 30.34 -22.54 53.23
N ILE A 156 29.15 -23.11 53.65
CA ILE A 156 28.53 -23.21 54.97
C ILE A 156 28.14 -21.84 55.59
N SER A 157 26.96 -21.55 56.00
CA SER A 157 26.13 -22.14 57.09
C SER A 157 24.78 -21.47 57.19
N ALA A 158 23.74 -22.26 57.25
CA ALA A 158 22.67 -22.39 58.20
C ALA A 158 21.99 -21.16 58.83
N CYS A 159 20.70 -21.03 58.67
CA CYS A 159 19.72 -21.23 59.77
C CYS A 159 18.30 -21.36 59.20
N GLY A 160 17.58 -22.32 59.67
CA GLY A 160 16.28 -22.71 59.21
C GLY A 160 15.13 -21.91 59.81
N THR A 161 14.04 -21.98 59.12
CA THR A 161 12.69 -22.19 59.70
C THR A 161 11.80 -22.81 58.63
N SER A 162 11.11 -23.82 59.04
CA SER A 162 10.09 -24.59 58.34
C SER A 162 8.90 -23.74 57.95
N ASP A 163 8.55 -23.72 56.67
CA ASP A 163 7.14 -23.63 56.29
C ASP A 163 6.91 -24.34 54.96
N SER A 164 5.88 -25.12 54.95
CA SER A 164 5.41 -25.99 53.88
C SER A 164 5.06 -25.19 52.62
N ILE A 165 5.84 -25.34 51.57
CA ILE A 165 5.54 -24.78 50.25
C ILE A 165 4.91 -25.87 49.38
N ASP A 166 3.69 -25.57 48.98
CA ASP A 166 2.81 -26.32 48.10
C ASP A 166 3.50 -26.67 46.76
N THR A 167 3.63 -27.96 46.46
CA THR A 167 4.34 -28.52 45.28
C THR A 167 3.53 -28.40 43.99
N SER A 168 2.37 -27.74 43.99
CA SER A 168 1.50 -27.59 42.82
C SER A 168 1.90 -26.44 41.89
N THR A 169 2.59 -25.42 42.42
CA THR A 169 2.97 -24.21 41.63
C THR A 169 4.23 -24.41 40.75
N SER A 170 5.09 -25.38 41.11
CA SER A 170 6.34 -25.65 40.38
C SER A 170 6.14 -26.47 39.09
N ALA A 171 5.06 -27.24 38.99
CA ALA A 171 4.77 -28.05 37.80
C ALA A 171 4.14 -27.20 36.67
N GLN A 172 3.29 -26.23 37.02
CA GLN A 172 2.70 -25.30 36.04
C GLN A 172 3.71 -24.32 35.44
N THR A 173 4.64 -23.81 36.26
CA THR A 173 5.71 -22.91 35.78
C THR A 173 6.70 -23.64 34.88
N ARG A 174 7.03 -24.90 35.16
CA ARG A 174 7.88 -25.73 34.27
C ARG A 174 7.17 -26.13 32.99
N SER A 175 5.87 -26.39 33.00
CA SER A 175 5.06 -26.69 31.83
C SER A 175 4.93 -25.46 30.92
N GLN A 176 4.74 -24.27 31.49
CA GLN A 176 4.70 -23.01 30.72
C GLN A 176 6.07 -22.65 30.14
N ALA A 177 7.16 -22.82 30.86
CA ALA A 177 8.52 -22.59 30.34
C ALA A 177 8.87 -23.61 29.25
N ALA A 178 8.48 -24.88 29.35
CA ALA A 178 8.68 -25.88 28.32
C ALA A 178 7.84 -25.60 27.05
N SER A 179 6.61 -25.10 27.20
CA SER A 179 5.76 -24.72 26.07
C SER A 179 6.29 -23.46 25.37
N LEU A 180 6.80 -22.49 26.12
CA LEU A 180 7.47 -21.30 25.56
C LEU A 180 8.78 -21.65 24.84
N HIS A 181 9.57 -22.58 25.36
CA HIS A 181 10.79 -23.07 24.69
C HIS A 181 10.47 -23.89 23.43
N SER A 182 9.44 -24.72 23.43
CA SER A 182 9.00 -25.47 22.25
C SER A 182 8.40 -24.55 21.17
N GLN A 183 7.68 -23.51 21.56
CA GLN A 183 7.18 -22.49 20.63
C GLN A 183 8.32 -21.63 20.07
N ALA A 184 9.30 -21.24 20.85
CA ALA A 184 10.47 -20.50 20.40
C ALA A 184 11.37 -21.34 19.48
N ALA A 185 11.53 -22.65 19.76
CA ALA A 185 12.25 -23.58 18.89
C ALA A 185 11.51 -23.85 17.58
N SER A 186 10.19 -24.00 17.61
CA SER A 186 9.33 -24.11 16.43
C SER A 186 9.37 -22.84 15.57
N GLN A 187 9.42 -21.66 16.18
CA GLN A 187 9.52 -20.38 15.47
C GLN A 187 10.92 -20.15 14.87
N ARG A 188 11.99 -20.58 15.53
CA ARG A 188 13.37 -20.57 14.97
C ARG A 188 13.51 -21.55 13.81
N SER A 189 12.89 -22.72 13.85
CA SER A 189 12.88 -23.64 12.72
C SER A 189 12.07 -23.13 11.53
N GLN A 190 11.00 -22.34 11.77
CA GLN A 190 10.25 -21.69 10.70
C GLN A 190 11.03 -20.56 10.02
N SER A 191 11.84 -19.78 10.74
CA SER A 191 12.66 -18.74 10.14
C SER A 191 13.83 -19.28 9.29
N SER A 192 14.45 -20.40 9.69
CA SER A 192 15.50 -21.06 8.91
C SER A 192 14.98 -21.83 7.69
N ALA A 193 13.73 -22.31 7.75
CA ALA A 193 13.10 -22.99 6.60
C ALA A 193 12.67 -22.02 5.48
N GLN A 194 12.66 -20.69 5.73
CA GLN A 194 12.28 -19.69 4.73
C GLN A 194 13.41 -19.29 3.77
N ALA A 195 14.64 -19.73 4.02
CA ALA A 195 15.79 -19.51 3.13
C ALA A 195 15.56 -20.19 1.77
N GLY A 196 15.53 -19.41 0.68
CA GLY A 196 15.27 -19.90 -0.68
C GLY A 196 13.80 -20.26 -0.97
N SER A 197 12.85 -19.91 -0.08
CA SER A 197 11.41 -20.14 -0.30
C SER A 197 10.83 -19.20 -1.35
N LYS A 198 9.87 -19.71 -2.12
CA LYS A 198 9.08 -18.92 -3.09
C LYS A 198 7.98 -18.12 -2.39
N ARG A 199 7.51 -17.08 -3.04
CA ARG A 199 6.35 -16.28 -2.59
C ARG A 199 5.23 -16.31 -3.63
N LEU A 200 4.02 -16.64 -3.19
CA LEU A 200 2.80 -16.41 -3.99
C LEU A 200 2.17 -15.10 -3.53
N ILE A 201 2.22 -14.11 -4.40
CA ILE A 201 1.67 -12.77 -4.15
C ILE A 201 0.20 -12.77 -4.56
N LEU A 202 -0.71 -12.70 -3.59
CA LEU A 202 -2.13 -12.55 -3.85
C LEU A 202 -2.54 -11.07 -3.84
N VAL A 203 -3.23 -10.64 -4.89
CA VAL A 203 -3.70 -9.26 -5.05
C VAL A 203 -5.19 -9.28 -5.38
N ALA A 204 -6.02 -8.66 -4.54
CA ALA A 204 -7.36 -8.25 -4.94
C ALA A 204 -7.30 -6.81 -5.46
N THR A 205 -7.90 -6.54 -6.62
CA THR A 205 -7.81 -5.22 -7.24
C THR A 205 -9.13 -4.77 -7.87
N SER A 206 -9.36 -3.46 -7.86
CA SER A 206 -10.37 -2.76 -8.67
C SER A 206 -9.80 -2.24 -10.00
N GLY A 207 -8.56 -2.66 -10.39
CA GLY A 207 -7.92 -2.30 -11.64
C GLY A 207 -6.45 -1.89 -11.47
N ASP A 208 -6.15 -0.65 -11.08
CA ASP A 208 -4.79 -0.08 -11.07
C ASP A 208 -3.77 -0.83 -10.21
N THR A 209 -4.17 -1.39 -9.05
CA THR A 209 -3.23 -2.15 -8.23
C THR A 209 -2.79 -3.42 -8.94
N GLY A 210 -3.70 -4.07 -9.67
CA GLY A 210 -3.39 -5.27 -10.44
C GLY A 210 -2.39 -5.00 -11.55
N SER A 211 -2.64 -3.98 -12.39
CA SER A 211 -1.75 -3.61 -13.49
C SER A 211 -0.35 -3.21 -12.99
N ALA A 212 -0.28 -2.34 -11.96
CA ALA A 212 1.00 -1.91 -11.41
C ALA A 212 1.77 -3.03 -10.70
N ALA A 213 1.07 -3.96 -10.02
CA ALA A 213 1.71 -5.12 -9.39
C ALA A 213 2.25 -6.11 -10.42
N LEU A 214 1.47 -6.44 -11.45
CA LEU A 214 1.91 -7.30 -12.55
C LEU A 214 3.13 -6.71 -13.25
N CYS A 215 3.12 -5.41 -13.55
CA CYS A 215 4.25 -4.71 -14.15
C CYS A 215 5.49 -4.76 -13.26
N GLY A 216 5.37 -4.37 -11.98
CA GLY A 216 6.50 -4.30 -11.06
C GLY A 216 7.13 -5.67 -10.77
N PHE A 217 6.31 -6.71 -10.62
CA PHE A 217 6.79 -8.08 -10.34
C PHE A 217 7.14 -8.89 -11.59
N SER A 218 7.05 -8.32 -12.79
CA SER A 218 7.29 -9.06 -14.06
C SER A 218 8.66 -9.70 -14.16
N HIS A 219 9.67 -9.16 -13.48
CA HIS A 219 11.05 -9.64 -13.47
C HIS A 219 11.52 -10.14 -12.09
N ALA A 220 10.61 -10.20 -11.10
CA ALA A 220 10.98 -10.60 -9.75
C ALA A 220 11.24 -12.11 -9.65
N HIS A 221 12.41 -12.47 -9.09
CA HIS A 221 12.79 -13.85 -8.88
C HIS A 221 12.12 -14.45 -7.64
N ASN A 222 11.92 -15.77 -7.64
CA ASN A 222 11.32 -16.52 -6.53
C ASN A 222 9.92 -16.02 -6.10
N THR A 223 9.23 -15.30 -6.98
CA THR A 223 7.86 -14.86 -6.76
C THR A 223 6.94 -15.33 -7.88
N SER A 224 5.72 -15.68 -7.53
CA SER A 224 4.61 -15.85 -8.46
C SER A 224 3.47 -14.94 -8.05
N MET A 225 2.64 -14.53 -8.98
CA MET A 225 1.56 -13.58 -8.70
C MET A 225 0.21 -14.08 -9.19
N ALA A 226 -0.81 -13.90 -8.37
CA ALA A 226 -2.20 -14.12 -8.73
C ALA A 226 -3.02 -12.85 -8.45
N VAL A 227 -3.58 -12.27 -9.49
CA VAL A 227 -4.40 -11.06 -9.42
C VAL A 227 -5.87 -11.43 -9.60
N LEU A 228 -6.68 -11.18 -8.57
CA LEU A 228 -8.12 -11.36 -8.56
C LEU A 228 -8.80 -10.02 -8.82
N TYR A 229 -9.65 -9.92 -9.82
CA TYR A 229 -10.41 -8.71 -10.13
C TYR A 229 -11.87 -9.01 -10.47
N PRO A 230 -12.83 -8.13 -10.19
CA PRO A 230 -14.24 -8.32 -10.53
C PRO A 230 -14.44 -8.20 -12.04
N HIS A 231 -15.00 -9.21 -12.65
CA HIS A 231 -15.11 -9.38 -14.11
C HIS A 231 -15.73 -8.18 -14.85
N GLN A 232 -16.71 -7.49 -14.24
CA GLN A 232 -17.47 -6.41 -14.90
C GLN A 232 -17.20 -5.00 -14.35
N HIS A 233 -16.32 -4.84 -13.32
CA HIS A 233 -16.15 -3.59 -12.60
C HIS A 233 -14.76 -2.97 -12.75
N VAL A 234 -14.01 -3.34 -13.77
CA VAL A 234 -12.74 -2.69 -14.15
C VAL A 234 -12.88 -2.09 -15.54
N SER A 235 -12.24 -0.94 -15.79
CA SER A 235 -12.25 -0.34 -17.11
C SER A 235 -11.57 -1.24 -18.14
N GLU A 236 -11.91 -1.05 -19.42
CA GLU A 236 -11.24 -1.77 -20.51
C GLU A 236 -9.72 -1.54 -20.47
N MET A 237 -9.28 -0.29 -20.31
CA MET A 237 -7.87 0.07 -20.23
C MET A 237 -7.16 -0.67 -19.09
N GLN A 238 -7.74 -0.70 -17.89
CA GLN A 238 -7.15 -1.41 -16.75
C GLN A 238 -7.06 -2.93 -16.99
N ARG A 239 -8.10 -3.52 -17.59
CA ARG A 239 -8.09 -4.94 -17.97
C ARG A 239 -7.01 -5.23 -19.01
N THR A 240 -6.89 -4.40 -20.04
CA THR A 240 -5.86 -4.53 -21.09
C THR A 240 -4.46 -4.41 -20.51
N GLN A 241 -4.23 -3.46 -19.59
CA GLN A 241 -2.94 -3.34 -18.88
C GLN A 241 -2.62 -4.60 -18.07
N MET A 242 -3.57 -5.17 -17.33
CA MET A 242 -3.34 -6.42 -16.59
C MET A 242 -3.00 -7.58 -17.53
N GLN A 243 -3.70 -7.69 -18.66
CA GLN A 243 -3.45 -8.73 -19.66
C GLN A 243 -2.08 -8.58 -20.34
N ALA A 244 -1.65 -7.36 -20.61
CA ALA A 244 -0.35 -7.06 -21.21
C ALA A 244 0.83 -7.40 -20.29
N HIS A 245 0.66 -7.26 -18.97
CA HIS A 245 1.69 -7.54 -17.98
C HIS A 245 1.59 -8.95 -17.36
N ALA A 246 0.58 -9.74 -17.73
CA ALA A 246 0.49 -11.14 -17.30
C ALA A 246 1.60 -12.00 -17.93
N SER A 247 1.98 -13.07 -17.26
CA SER A 247 3.03 -13.99 -17.70
C SER A 247 2.77 -15.41 -17.17
N ASN A 248 3.65 -16.35 -17.48
CA ASN A 248 3.58 -17.69 -16.89
C ASN A 248 3.72 -17.67 -15.35
N GLN A 249 4.43 -16.69 -14.78
CA GLN A 249 4.60 -16.53 -13.33
C GLN A 249 3.57 -15.56 -12.70
N ALA A 250 2.76 -14.87 -13.51
CA ALA A 250 1.85 -13.85 -13.07
C ALA A 250 0.50 -13.97 -13.77
N ARG A 251 -0.50 -14.59 -13.11
CA ARG A 251 -1.83 -14.86 -13.67
C ARG A 251 -2.89 -13.91 -13.18
N ILE A 252 -3.86 -13.69 -14.05
CA ILE A 252 -5.03 -12.87 -13.79
C ILE A 252 -6.29 -13.74 -13.77
N PHE A 253 -7.12 -13.51 -12.75
CA PHE A 253 -8.36 -14.24 -12.51
C PHE A 253 -9.52 -13.26 -12.46
N ALA A 254 -10.45 -13.40 -13.40
CA ALA A 254 -11.67 -12.60 -13.48
C ALA A 254 -12.78 -13.26 -12.66
N VAL A 255 -13.09 -12.73 -11.50
CA VAL A 255 -14.08 -13.29 -10.57
C VAL A 255 -15.47 -12.76 -10.92
N ARG A 256 -16.47 -13.65 -11.05
CA ARG A 256 -17.88 -13.31 -11.25
C ARG A 256 -18.51 -12.81 -9.95
N GLY A 257 -18.13 -11.61 -9.56
CA GLY A 257 -18.53 -10.95 -8.32
C GLY A 257 -18.09 -9.50 -8.32
N ASN A 258 -18.09 -8.89 -7.15
CA ASN A 258 -17.62 -7.53 -6.93
C ASN A 258 -16.21 -7.53 -6.29
N PHE A 259 -15.68 -6.33 -6.01
CA PHE A 259 -14.36 -6.18 -5.40
C PHE A 259 -14.29 -6.76 -3.97
N ASP A 260 -15.38 -6.67 -3.20
CA ASP A 260 -15.43 -7.23 -1.85
C ASP A 260 -15.38 -8.77 -1.86
N ASP A 261 -15.93 -9.41 -2.90
CA ASP A 261 -15.79 -10.86 -3.11
C ASP A 261 -14.32 -11.27 -3.32
N CYS A 262 -13.59 -10.51 -4.15
CA CYS A 262 -12.16 -10.73 -4.36
C CYS A 262 -11.36 -10.53 -3.06
N GLN A 263 -11.63 -9.46 -2.32
CA GLN A 263 -10.97 -9.20 -1.04
C GLN A 263 -11.27 -10.25 0.02
N ARG A 264 -12.53 -10.70 0.09
CA ARG A 264 -12.94 -11.76 1.01
C ARG A 264 -12.19 -13.05 0.71
N ALA A 265 -12.14 -13.48 -0.55
CA ALA A 265 -11.40 -14.68 -0.95
C ALA A 265 -9.92 -14.60 -0.56
N VAL A 266 -9.26 -13.47 -0.83
CA VAL A 266 -7.85 -13.26 -0.41
C VAL A 266 -7.70 -13.38 1.10
N LYS A 267 -8.57 -12.74 1.90
CA LYS A 267 -8.49 -12.80 3.37
C LYS A 267 -8.74 -14.21 3.91
N GLU A 268 -9.70 -14.94 3.34
CA GLU A 268 -10.00 -16.32 3.72
C GLU A 268 -8.82 -17.25 3.40
N LEU A 269 -8.19 -17.10 2.25
CA LEU A 269 -7.01 -17.86 1.85
C LEU A 269 -5.80 -17.57 2.76
N PHE A 270 -5.55 -16.32 3.12
CA PHE A 270 -4.51 -15.98 4.10
C PHE A 270 -4.78 -16.61 5.48
N GLY A 271 -6.04 -16.64 5.90
CA GLY A 271 -6.47 -17.22 7.16
C GLY A 271 -6.66 -18.74 7.17
N ASN A 272 -6.40 -19.45 6.06
CA ASN A 272 -6.58 -20.91 5.96
C ASN A 272 -5.27 -21.66 6.28
N PRO A 273 -5.13 -22.26 7.50
CA PRO A 273 -3.87 -22.92 7.90
C PRO A 273 -3.54 -24.15 7.06
N GLU A 274 -4.55 -24.93 6.64
CA GLU A 274 -4.38 -26.17 5.87
C GLU A 274 -3.85 -25.86 4.49
N TRP A 275 -4.42 -24.85 3.84
CA TRP A 275 -3.95 -24.44 2.52
C TRP A 275 -2.53 -23.83 2.58
N ASN A 276 -2.26 -23.00 3.60
CA ASN A 276 -0.93 -22.45 3.82
C ASN A 276 0.11 -23.56 4.06
N HIS A 277 -0.24 -24.59 4.82
CA HIS A 277 0.62 -25.76 5.01
C HIS A 277 0.85 -26.53 3.70
N THR A 278 -0.18 -26.72 2.89
CA THR A 278 -0.07 -27.35 1.56
C THR A 278 0.88 -26.59 0.64
N LEU A 279 0.75 -25.27 0.56
CA LEU A 279 1.66 -24.43 -0.22
C LEU A 279 3.12 -24.55 0.23
N GLN A 280 3.34 -24.58 1.54
CA GLN A 280 4.69 -24.70 2.11
C GLN A 280 5.28 -26.09 1.87
N SER A 281 4.53 -27.15 2.18
CA SER A 281 5.04 -28.52 2.13
C SER A 281 5.23 -29.08 0.71
N HIS A 282 4.31 -28.74 -0.21
CA HIS A 282 4.33 -29.26 -1.57
C HIS A 282 5.07 -28.38 -2.57
N TYR A 283 5.08 -27.04 -2.36
CA TYR A 283 5.62 -26.10 -3.34
C TYR A 283 6.74 -25.20 -2.79
N ASN A 284 7.12 -25.37 -1.51
CA ASN A 284 8.04 -24.46 -0.80
C ASN A 284 7.65 -22.98 -0.99
N THR A 285 6.35 -22.70 -0.96
CA THR A 285 5.76 -21.40 -1.28
C THR A 285 5.01 -20.84 -0.08
N TYR A 286 5.22 -19.56 0.21
CA TYR A 286 4.55 -18.81 1.27
C TYR A 286 3.68 -17.71 0.66
N LEU A 287 2.55 -17.42 1.27
CA LEU A 287 1.69 -16.31 0.86
C LEU A 287 2.29 -14.96 1.23
N SER A 288 2.07 -13.99 0.36
CA SER A 288 2.27 -12.58 0.66
C SER A 288 1.30 -11.72 -0.16
N SER A 289 1.26 -10.42 0.12
CA SER A 289 0.36 -9.49 -0.57
C SER A 289 1.08 -8.25 -1.05
N ALA A 290 0.75 -7.81 -2.26
CA ALA A 290 1.15 -6.52 -2.79
C ALA A 290 0.03 -5.45 -2.68
N ASN A 291 -1.00 -5.67 -1.87
CA ASN A 291 -2.02 -4.66 -1.55
C ASN A 291 -1.47 -3.56 -0.64
N SER A 292 -2.21 -2.47 -0.47
CA SER A 292 -1.82 -1.29 0.34
C SER A 292 -1.59 -1.58 1.83
N ILE A 293 -2.00 -2.74 2.32
CA ILE A 293 -1.73 -3.21 3.69
C ILE A 293 -0.26 -3.55 3.94
N ASN A 294 0.51 -3.88 2.89
CA ASN A 294 1.94 -4.16 3.02
C ASN A 294 2.72 -2.86 3.31
N TRP A 295 3.59 -2.86 4.33
CA TRP A 295 4.41 -1.71 4.67
C TRP A 295 5.36 -1.30 3.54
N GLY A 296 5.88 -2.26 2.78
CA GLY A 296 6.70 -2.00 1.60
C GLY A 296 5.97 -1.25 0.47
N ARG A 297 4.62 -1.17 0.54
CA ARG A 297 3.79 -0.31 -0.29
C ARG A 297 3.64 1.10 0.26
N LEU A 298 3.73 1.26 1.58
CA LEU A 298 3.53 2.55 2.25
C LEU A 298 4.81 3.38 2.26
N LEU A 299 5.94 2.78 2.62
CA LEU A 299 7.23 3.48 2.73
C LEU A 299 7.62 4.26 1.47
N PRO A 300 7.56 3.71 0.24
CA PRO A 300 7.91 4.46 -0.96
C PRO A 300 7.02 5.68 -1.22
N GLN A 301 5.80 5.67 -0.69
CA GLN A 301 4.87 6.79 -0.87
C GLN A 301 5.23 8.00 -0.01
N ILE A 302 6.02 7.85 1.04
CA ILE A 302 6.52 8.97 1.85
C ILE A 302 7.44 9.86 1.00
N VAL A 303 8.21 9.26 0.09
CA VAL A 303 9.25 9.94 -0.70
C VAL A 303 8.67 11.04 -1.58
N TYR A 304 7.55 10.81 -2.24
CA TYR A 304 7.00 11.81 -3.16
C TYR A 304 6.47 13.08 -2.44
N TYR A 305 6.11 13.01 -1.17
CA TYR A 305 5.79 14.21 -0.38
C TYR A 305 7.04 15.03 -0.05
N VAL A 306 8.18 14.38 0.20
CA VAL A 306 9.47 15.04 0.35
C VAL A 306 9.89 15.69 -0.98
N SER A 307 9.77 14.96 -2.09
CA SER A 307 10.05 15.50 -3.43
C SER A 307 9.15 16.69 -3.79
N ALA A 308 7.84 16.60 -3.46
CA ALA A 308 6.90 17.71 -3.68
C ALA A 308 7.30 18.96 -2.88
N TYR A 309 7.70 18.80 -1.62
CA TYR A 309 8.21 19.91 -0.80
C TYR A 309 9.43 20.57 -1.46
N HIS A 310 10.38 19.80 -1.97
CA HIS A 310 11.56 20.34 -2.66
C HIS A 310 11.15 21.13 -3.91
N GLN A 311 10.25 20.59 -4.73
CA GLN A 311 9.80 21.24 -5.97
C GLN A 311 8.99 22.52 -5.70
N LEU A 312 8.14 22.55 -4.67
CA LEU A 312 7.42 23.76 -4.27
C LEU A 312 8.38 24.86 -3.80
N ARG A 313 9.47 24.51 -3.14
CA ARG A 313 10.53 25.45 -2.78
C ARG A 313 11.30 25.94 -4.02
N GLU A 314 11.68 25.04 -4.90
CA GLU A 314 12.37 25.35 -6.14
C GLU A 314 11.57 26.31 -7.02
N GLN A 315 10.24 26.14 -7.07
CA GLN A 315 9.31 27.01 -7.78
C GLN A 315 9.03 28.35 -7.07
N GLY A 316 9.61 28.59 -5.89
CA GLY A 316 9.40 29.80 -5.09
C GLY A 316 8.02 29.90 -4.45
N VAL A 317 7.25 28.80 -4.40
CA VAL A 317 5.93 28.72 -3.78
C VAL A 317 6.04 28.77 -2.26
N LEU A 318 7.04 28.08 -1.69
CA LEU A 318 7.31 28.05 -0.26
C LEU A 318 8.52 28.90 0.09
N GLN A 319 8.33 29.81 1.06
CA GLN A 319 9.43 30.52 1.71
C GLN A 319 10.18 29.58 2.68
N GLU A 320 11.30 30.02 3.27
CA GLU A 320 12.20 29.18 4.08
C GLU A 320 11.51 28.32 5.16
N CYS A 321 10.49 28.86 5.83
CA CYS A 321 9.73 28.16 6.88
C CYS A 321 8.25 27.93 6.48
N GLY A 322 7.92 28.05 5.19
CA GLY A 322 6.56 27.93 4.71
C GLY A 322 6.02 26.50 4.81
N CYS A 323 4.75 26.39 5.18
CA CYS A 323 4.00 25.14 5.14
C CYS A 323 2.99 25.12 4.00
N PHE A 324 2.47 23.94 3.67
CA PHE A 324 1.47 23.74 2.63
C PHE A 324 0.41 22.71 3.06
N ASP A 325 -0.76 22.81 2.47
CA ASP A 325 -1.82 21.83 2.62
C ASP A 325 -1.77 20.79 1.51
N VAL A 326 -2.23 19.59 1.82
CA VAL A 326 -2.26 18.50 0.85
C VAL A 326 -3.66 17.91 0.77
N CYS A 327 -4.26 17.89 -0.43
CA CYS A 327 -5.53 17.21 -0.66
C CYS A 327 -5.32 15.92 -1.45
N VAL A 328 -5.81 14.81 -0.90
CA VAL A 328 -5.55 13.46 -1.41
C VAL A 328 -6.86 12.76 -1.74
N PRO A 329 -7.06 12.29 -3.01
CA PRO A 329 -8.18 11.42 -3.32
C PRO A 329 -8.00 10.08 -2.62
N THR A 330 -8.94 9.74 -1.73
CA THR A 330 -8.70 8.71 -0.72
C THR A 330 -9.72 7.58 -0.78
N GLY A 331 -9.24 6.34 -0.97
CA GLY A 331 -9.99 5.10 -0.78
C GLY A 331 -9.43 4.30 0.40
N ASN A 332 -8.37 3.52 0.19
CA ASN A 332 -7.73 2.67 1.21
C ASN A 332 -6.87 3.42 2.25
N PHE A 333 -6.88 4.72 2.26
CA PHE A 333 -6.13 5.59 3.18
C PHE A 333 -4.60 5.47 3.10
N GLY A 334 -4.04 4.72 2.17
CA GLY A 334 -2.59 4.48 2.07
C GLY A 334 -1.81 5.73 1.68
N ASN A 335 -2.25 6.43 0.64
CA ASN A 335 -1.60 7.63 0.12
C ASN A 335 -1.61 8.77 1.14
N ILE A 336 -2.77 9.14 1.69
CA ILE A 336 -2.87 10.21 2.69
C ILE A 336 -2.13 9.86 3.99
N LEU A 337 -2.08 8.57 4.36
CA LEU A 337 -1.29 8.09 5.49
C LEU A 337 0.22 8.25 5.24
N ALA A 338 0.68 8.06 4.01
CA ALA A 338 2.08 8.37 3.65
C ALA A 338 2.37 9.87 3.79
N GLY A 339 1.41 10.75 3.46
CA GLY A 339 1.47 12.17 3.76
C GLY A 339 1.53 12.46 5.26
N TYR A 340 0.78 11.72 6.07
CA TYR A 340 0.88 11.81 7.53
C TYR A 340 2.29 11.42 8.02
N TYR A 341 2.84 10.31 7.55
CA TYR A 341 4.21 9.93 7.91
C TYR A 341 5.24 10.93 7.40
N ALA A 342 5.06 11.50 6.20
CA ALA A 342 5.92 12.58 5.70
C ALA A 342 5.90 13.80 6.65
N LYS A 343 4.72 14.21 7.14
CA LYS A 343 4.57 15.24 8.17
C LYS A 343 5.30 14.86 9.46
N GLN A 344 5.16 13.63 9.93
CA GLN A 344 5.80 13.17 11.18
C GLN A 344 7.33 13.11 11.08
N ILE A 345 7.88 12.84 9.91
CA ILE A 345 9.34 12.83 9.70
C ILE A 345 9.93 14.23 9.43
N GLY A 346 9.12 15.30 9.40
CA GLY A 346 9.58 16.68 9.34
C GLY A 346 9.15 17.49 8.11
N VAL A 347 8.44 16.91 7.14
CA VAL A 347 7.91 17.70 6.00
C VAL A 347 6.85 18.68 6.50
N PRO A 348 6.93 19.99 6.15
CA PRO A 348 6.08 21.02 6.74
C PRO A 348 4.66 21.03 6.14
N ILE A 349 3.96 19.91 6.22
CA ILE A 349 2.55 19.77 5.84
C ILE A 349 1.68 20.30 6.98
N ARG A 350 0.86 21.32 6.72
CA ARG A 350 -0.05 21.90 7.72
C ARG A 350 -1.25 20.98 7.95
N LEU A 351 -2.01 20.71 6.90
CA LEU A 351 -3.27 19.95 6.92
C LEU A 351 -3.28 18.89 5.82
N LEU A 352 -3.81 17.71 6.14
CA LEU A 352 -4.07 16.63 5.19
C LEU A 352 -5.59 16.55 4.93
N ILE A 353 -6.01 16.79 3.71
CA ILE A 353 -7.42 16.81 3.34
C ILE A 353 -7.78 15.50 2.64
N CYS A 354 -8.67 14.73 3.28
CA CYS A 354 -9.18 13.46 2.79
C CYS A 354 -10.37 13.70 1.86
N ALA A 355 -10.17 13.59 0.56
CA ALA A 355 -11.23 13.74 -0.43
C ALA A 355 -11.88 12.40 -0.75
N SER A 356 -13.21 12.31 -0.63
CA SER A 356 -14.00 11.12 -0.94
C SER A 356 -14.93 11.35 -2.14
N ASN A 357 -15.23 10.30 -2.88
CA ASN A 357 -16.34 10.30 -3.84
C ASN A 357 -17.69 9.99 -3.15
N GLU A 358 -18.71 9.59 -3.87
CA GLU A 358 -20.02 9.24 -3.28
C GLU A 358 -19.94 8.12 -2.24
N ASN A 359 -18.90 7.29 -2.25
CA ASN A 359 -18.60 6.34 -1.18
C ASN A 359 -17.95 7.07 0.01
N ASN A 360 -18.66 7.98 0.63
CA ASN A 360 -18.18 9.03 1.52
C ASN A 360 -18.02 8.64 3.00
N VAL A 361 -17.76 7.36 3.28
CA VAL A 361 -17.59 6.86 4.67
C VAL A 361 -16.47 7.60 5.40
N LEU A 362 -15.35 7.85 4.72
CA LEU A 362 -14.20 8.57 5.29
C LEU A 362 -14.53 10.03 5.58
N ALA A 363 -15.18 10.75 4.65
CA ALA A 363 -15.59 12.13 4.87
C ALA A 363 -16.52 12.25 6.10
N GLN A 364 -17.47 11.34 6.24
CA GLN A 364 -18.33 11.31 7.42
C GLN A 364 -17.55 10.98 8.69
N PHE A 365 -16.60 10.06 8.62
CA PHE A 365 -15.73 9.73 9.76
C PHE A 365 -14.90 10.94 10.19
N MET A 366 -14.31 11.70 9.26
CA MET A 366 -13.57 12.94 9.56
C MET A 366 -14.44 13.97 10.27
N ALA A 367 -15.70 14.10 9.85
CA ALA A 367 -16.65 15.05 10.42
C ALA A 367 -17.18 14.65 11.81
N THR A 368 -17.30 13.34 12.11
CA THR A 368 -18.09 12.88 13.27
C THR A 368 -17.33 11.95 14.23
N GLY A 369 -16.18 11.42 13.83
CA GLY A 369 -15.48 10.35 14.55
C GLY A 369 -16.22 9.00 14.56
N SER A 370 -17.29 8.87 13.76
CA SER A 370 -18.10 7.65 13.66
C SER A 370 -17.93 7.02 12.29
N TYR A 371 -17.44 5.79 12.26
CA TYR A 371 -17.30 4.98 11.05
C TYR A 371 -18.42 3.96 10.99
N SER A 372 -19.30 4.05 9.99
CA SER A 372 -20.46 3.16 9.87
C SER A 372 -20.65 2.69 8.44
N LEU A 373 -20.85 1.38 8.29
CA LEU A 373 -21.20 0.69 7.03
C LEU A 373 -22.67 0.30 6.98
N GLU A 374 -23.42 0.56 8.04
CA GLU A 374 -24.83 0.20 8.12
C GLU A 374 -25.64 0.85 6.99
N LYS A 375 -26.39 0.01 6.26
CA LYS A 375 -27.28 0.44 5.15
C LYS A 375 -26.57 1.28 4.06
N ARG A 376 -25.26 1.07 3.86
CA ARG A 376 -24.50 1.75 2.80
C ARG A 376 -24.25 0.79 1.63
N PRO A 377 -24.95 0.95 0.51
CA PRO A 377 -24.57 0.26 -0.72
C PRO A 377 -23.26 0.86 -1.27
N LEU A 378 -22.45 0.04 -1.89
CA LEU A 378 -21.34 0.52 -2.69
C LEU A 378 -21.88 1.17 -3.97
N VAL A 379 -21.47 2.40 -4.23
CA VAL A 379 -21.86 3.17 -5.42
C VAL A 379 -20.74 3.08 -6.46
N SER A 380 -21.07 2.76 -7.71
CA SER A 380 -20.13 2.83 -8.82
C SER A 380 -19.97 4.27 -9.28
N THR A 381 -18.74 4.77 -9.33
CA THR A 381 -18.43 6.18 -9.60
C THR A 381 -17.48 6.34 -10.78
N PRO A 382 -17.30 7.58 -11.32
CA PRO A 382 -16.24 7.89 -12.28
C PRO A 382 -14.82 7.63 -11.76
N SER A 383 -14.63 7.57 -10.43
CA SER A 383 -13.35 7.36 -9.75
C SER A 383 -13.25 5.99 -9.05
N PRO A 384 -13.22 4.87 -9.81
CA PRO A 384 -13.44 3.52 -9.28
C PRO A 384 -12.39 3.04 -8.27
N SER A 385 -11.17 3.59 -8.26
CA SER A 385 -10.16 3.24 -7.26
C SER A 385 -10.49 3.74 -5.85
N MET A 386 -11.47 4.64 -5.72
CA MET A 386 -12.02 5.16 -4.46
C MET A 386 -13.36 4.50 -4.08
N ASP A 387 -13.91 3.58 -4.90
CA ASP A 387 -15.14 2.85 -4.60
C ASP A 387 -14.88 1.79 -3.53
N ILE A 388 -14.71 2.25 -2.31
CA ILE A 388 -14.29 1.46 -1.15
C ILE A 388 -15.12 1.89 0.06
N LEU A 389 -15.68 0.91 0.77
CA LEU A 389 -16.39 1.14 2.02
C LEU A 389 -15.51 0.84 3.25
N VAL A 390 -14.57 -0.13 3.15
CA VAL A 390 -13.64 -0.47 4.23
C VAL A 390 -12.25 0.03 3.91
N SER A 391 -11.85 1.12 4.55
CA SER A 391 -10.55 1.76 4.34
C SER A 391 -9.46 1.10 5.18
N SER A 392 -8.65 0.25 4.56
CA SER A 392 -7.74 -0.66 5.27
C SER A 392 -6.63 0.04 6.08
N ASN A 393 -6.05 1.14 5.57
CA ASN A 393 -4.96 1.82 6.27
C ASN A 393 -5.42 2.85 7.31
N LEU A 394 -6.73 3.09 7.43
CA LEU A 394 -7.26 3.89 8.54
C LEU A 394 -6.87 3.30 9.90
N GLU A 395 -6.74 1.96 9.98
CA GLU A 395 -6.27 1.27 11.17
C GLU A 395 -4.88 1.76 11.63
N ARG A 396 -3.95 2.01 10.70
CA ARG A 396 -2.63 2.59 11.04
C ARG A 396 -2.73 4.03 11.53
N ALA A 397 -3.57 4.86 10.88
CA ALA A 397 -3.79 6.23 11.33
C ALA A 397 -4.38 6.26 12.75
N LEU A 398 -5.37 5.43 13.04
CA LEU A 398 -5.94 5.29 14.38
C LEU A 398 -4.91 4.83 15.41
N PHE A 399 -4.03 3.91 15.04
CA PHE A 399 -2.96 3.47 15.92
C PHE A 399 -2.03 4.63 16.29
N GLU A 400 -1.58 5.43 15.34
CA GLU A 400 -0.72 6.58 15.60
C GLU A 400 -1.46 7.68 16.40
N LEU A 401 -2.70 8.02 16.03
CA LEU A 401 -3.51 9.05 16.70
C LEU A 401 -3.87 8.70 18.16
N THR A 402 -3.91 7.41 18.50
CA THR A 402 -4.12 6.94 19.88
C THR A 402 -2.81 6.83 20.68
N GLN A 403 -1.72 7.42 20.19
CA GLN A 403 -0.38 7.22 20.78
C GLN A 403 -0.03 5.72 20.89
N ARG A 404 -0.37 4.98 19.83
CA ARG A 404 -0.07 3.56 19.65
C ARG A 404 -0.81 2.63 20.62
N ASN A 405 -2.03 2.99 21.02
CA ASN A 405 -2.86 2.15 21.87
C ASN A 405 -3.51 1.00 21.08
N ALA A 406 -2.77 -0.09 20.93
CA ALA A 406 -3.20 -1.29 20.21
C ALA A 406 -4.51 -1.90 20.75
N ARG A 407 -4.81 -1.75 22.05
CA ARG A 407 -6.05 -2.25 22.66
C ARG A 407 -7.29 -1.52 22.12
N LEU A 408 -7.23 -0.20 21.99
CA LEU A 408 -8.32 0.60 21.43
C LEU A 408 -8.54 0.25 19.96
N VAL A 409 -7.46 0.22 19.17
CA VAL A 409 -7.52 -0.10 17.75
C VAL A 409 -8.13 -1.48 17.53
N ARG A 410 -7.67 -2.48 18.27
CA ARG A 410 -8.23 -3.84 18.22
C ARG A 410 -9.73 -3.87 18.54
N ALA A 411 -10.16 -3.12 19.55
CA ALA A 411 -11.58 -3.04 19.90
C ALA A 411 -12.42 -2.41 18.78
N TRP A 412 -11.95 -1.33 18.14
CA TRP A 412 -12.64 -0.70 17.02
C TRP A 412 -12.68 -1.60 15.78
N MET A 413 -11.59 -2.28 15.44
CA MET A 413 -11.56 -3.21 14.31
C MET A 413 -12.46 -4.43 14.55
N ALA A 414 -12.55 -4.93 15.79
CA ALA A 414 -13.49 -5.98 16.16
C ALA A 414 -14.96 -5.49 16.06
N ALA A 415 -15.24 -4.27 16.50
CA ALA A 415 -16.58 -3.66 16.38
C ALA A 415 -16.96 -3.45 14.90
N LEU A 416 -16.04 -2.99 14.06
CA LEU A 416 -16.28 -2.86 12.62
C LEU A 416 -16.63 -4.21 11.98
N LYS A 417 -15.92 -5.27 12.34
CA LYS A 417 -16.17 -6.63 11.83
C LYS A 417 -17.53 -7.19 12.27
N THR A 418 -17.95 -6.94 13.52
CA THR A 418 -19.14 -7.58 14.11
C THR A 418 -20.38 -6.71 14.05
N LYS A 419 -20.24 -5.40 14.21
CA LYS A 419 -21.34 -4.41 14.25
C LYS A 419 -21.40 -3.51 13.03
N GLN A 420 -20.46 -3.68 12.09
CA GLN A 420 -20.30 -2.82 10.91
C GLN A 420 -20.15 -1.32 11.23
N ALA A 421 -19.79 -0.99 12.48
CA ALA A 421 -19.59 0.39 12.92
C ALA A 421 -18.67 0.46 14.14
N PHE A 422 -17.97 1.61 14.28
CA PHE A 422 -17.31 2.01 15.51
C PHE A 422 -17.33 3.54 15.65
N LYS A 423 -17.10 4.02 16.86
CA LYS A 423 -16.90 5.43 17.16
C LYS A 423 -15.63 5.60 18.00
N ILE A 424 -14.78 6.55 17.61
CA ILE A 424 -13.57 6.88 18.37
C ILE A 424 -13.92 7.77 19.58
N ASP A 425 -13.08 7.73 20.60
CA ASP A 425 -13.22 8.59 21.78
C ASP A 425 -12.89 10.06 21.45
N ARG A 426 -13.22 10.97 22.37
CA ARG A 426 -13.06 12.42 22.18
C ARG A 426 -11.60 12.82 21.94
N THR A 427 -10.66 12.27 22.69
CA THR A 427 -9.23 12.58 22.59
C THR A 427 -8.69 12.21 21.21
N THR A 428 -9.02 11.01 20.74
CA THR A 428 -8.64 10.55 19.40
C THR A 428 -9.31 11.37 18.31
N PHE A 429 -10.56 11.82 18.51
CA PHE A 429 -11.26 12.66 17.56
C PHE A 429 -10.65 14.06 17.46
N ASP A 430 -10.22 14.65 18.58
CA ASP A 430 -9.53 15.94 18.57
C ASP A 430 -8.19 15.82 17.83
N ALA A 431 -7.38 14.79 18.11
CA ALA A 431 -6.13 14.51 17.39
C ALA A 431 -6.35 14.27 15.87
N LEU A 432 -7.47 13.61 15.51
CA LEU A 432 -7.84 13.42 14.11
C LEU A 432 -8.08 14.78 13.43
N ARG A 433 -8.84 15.68 14.04
CA ARG A 433 -9.18 17.00 13.48
C ARG A 433 -7.99 17.97 13.41
N ASP A 434 -7.02 17.82 14.30
CA ASP A 434 -5.78 18.63 14.27
C ASP A 434 -4.89 18.23 13.07
N THR A 435 -5.08 17.05 12.53
CA THR A 435 -4.23 16.48 11.47
C THR A 435 -4.94 16.38 10.12
N PHE A 436 -6.23 16.03 10.15
CA PHE A 436 -7.03 15.71 8.97
C PHE A 436 -8.31 16.54 8.91
N ALA A 437 -8.66 16.93 7.69
CA ALA A 437 -10.00 17.36 7.33
C ALA A 437 -10.56 16.43 6.24
N GLY A 438 -11.85 16.51 5.92
CA GLY A 438 -12.39 15.70 4.84
C GLY A 438 -13.77 16.15 4.38
N ASP A 439 -14.01 15.99 3.07
CA ASP A 439 -15.29 16.21 2.42
C ASP A 439 -15.44 15.24 1.24
N TRP A 440 -16.57 15.28 0.55
CA TRP A 440 -16.88 14.40 -0.56
C TRP A 440 -17.52 15.14 -1.74
N VAL A 441 -17.48 14.51 -2.91
CA VAL A 441 -17.97 15.06 -4.17
C VAL A 441 -18.90 14.07 -4.84
N SER A 442 -20.02 14.57 -5.37
CA SER A 442 -20.95 13.76 -6.17
C SER A 442 -20.34 13.40 -7.53
N ASN A 443 -20.90 12.36 -8.18
CA ASN A 443 -20.46 11.94 -9.51
C ASN A 443 -20.55 13.07 -10.54
N ASP A 444 -21.66 13.84 -10.52
CA ASP A 444 -21.85 14.93 -11.47
C ASP A 444 -20.98 16.15 -11.15
N ASP A 445 -20.73 16.44 -9.87
CA ASP A 445 -19.76 17.48 -9.48
C ASP A 445 -18.36 17.11 -9.95
N CYS A 446 -17.94 15.84 -9.79
CA CYS A 446 -16.66 15.35 -10.28
C CYS A 446 -16.50 15.62 -11.80
N LEU A 447 -17.50 15.27 -12.61
CA LEU A 447 -17.46 15.51 -14.06
C LEU A 447 -17.45 17.01 -14.39
N ARG A 448 -18.22 17.85 -13.67
CA ARG A 448 -18.19 19.30 -13.84
C ARG A 448 -16.83 19.90 -13.49
N THR A 449 -16.21 19.41 -12.42
CA THR A 449 -14.87 19.83 -12.00
C THR A 449 -13.82 19.46 -13.03
N MET A 450 -13.83 18.23 -13.59
CA MET A 450 -12.94 17.82 -14.69
C MET A 450 -13.03 18.80 -15.88
N LYS A 451 -14.26 19.16 -16.29
CA LYS A 451 -14.49 20.12 -17.36
C LYS A 451 -13.97 21.51 -17.00
N HIS A 452 -14.30 22.01 -15.80
CA HIS A 452 -13.87 23.33 -15.32
C HIS A 452 -12.34 23.45 -15.32
N ILE A 453 -11.62 22.45 -14.81
CA ILE A 453 -10.15 22.44 -14.78
C ILE A 453 -9.60 22.49 -16.21
N PHE A 454 -10.16 21.69 -17.13
CA PHE A 454 -9.72 21.69 -18.51
C PHE A 454 -9.97 23.05 -19.22
N GLU A 455 -11.13 23.64 -19.04
CA GLU A 455 -11.48 24.92 -19.66
C GLU A 455 -10.64 26.08 -19.10
N THR A 456 -10.38 26.08 -17.79
CA THR A 456 -9.68 27.16 -17.08
C THR A 456 -8.17 27.08 -17.23
N TYR A 457 -7.60 25.87 -17.05
CA TYR A 457 -6.15 25.67 -16.94
C TYR A 457 -5.56 24.89 -18.12
N ARG A 458 -6.40 24.40 -19.05
CA ARG A 458 -5.98 23.48 -20.13
C ARG A 458 -5.29 22.22 -19.60
N TYR A 459 -5.63 21.81 -18.39
CA TYR A 459 -5.09 20.65 -17.70
C TYR A 459 -6.13 19.52 -17.70
N ALA A 460 -5.74 18.35 -18.24
CA ALA A 460 -6.61 17.18 -18.28
C ALA A 460 -6.43 16.36 -16.99
N MET A 461 -7.36 16.48 -16.07
CA MET A 461 -7.31 15.80 -14.78
C MET A 461 -8.19 14.54 -14.78
N ASP A 462 -7.70 13.46 -14.17
CA ASP A 462 -8.47 12.24 -13.96
C ASP A 462 -9.58 12.44 -12.90
N PRO A 463 -10.62 11.58 -12.88
CA PRO A 463 -11.76 11.79 -11.98
C PRO A 463 -11.42 11.68 -10.49
N HIS A 464 -10.40 10.90 -10.10
CA HIS A 464 -9.99 10.83 -8.69
C HIS A 464 -9.37 12.17 -8.26
N SER A 465 -8.47 12.69 -9.06
CA SER A 465 -7.81 13.98 -8.80
C SER A 465 -8.79 15.14 -8.85
N ALA A 466 -9.81 15.08 -9.72
CA ALA A 466 -10.89 16.08 -9.77
C ALA A 466 -11.72 16.12 -8.48
N VAL A 467 -11.98 14.97 -7.87
CA VAL A 467 -12.59 14.90 -6.53
C VAL A 467 -11.72 15.63 -5.50
N ALA A 468 -10.40 15.41 -5.51
CA ALA A 468 -9.50 16.10 -4.59
C ALA A 468 -9.44 17.61 -4.86
N PHE A 469 -9.43 18.02 -6.11
CA PHE A 469 -9.46 19.44 -6.48
C PHE A 469 -10.71 20.13 -5.93
N GLU A 470 -11.89 19.57 -6.14
CA GLU A 470 -13.16 20.14 -5.68
C GLU A 470 -13.22 20.24 -4.14
N VAL A 471 -12.80 19.18 -3.43
CA VAL A 471 -12.71 19.21 -1.96
C VAL A 471 -11.71 20.26 -1.48
N ALA A 472 -10.58 20.39 -2.14
CA ALA A 472 -9.57 21.39 -1.82
C ALA A 472 -10.10 22.83 -1.99
N GLN A 473 -10.92 23.09 -3.02
CA GLN A 473 -11.56 24.40 -3.19
C GLN A 473 -12.54 24.74 -2.05
N ARG A 474 -13.20 23.72 -1.46
CA ARG A 474 -14.16 23.91 -0.36
C ARG A 474 -13.50 24.06 1.00
N LEU A 475 -12.39 23.37 1.25
CA LEU A 475 -11.77 23.26 2.57
C LEU A 475 -10.43 23.97 2.69
N GLY A 476 -9.81 24.34 1.56
CA GLY A 476 -8.50 24.99 1.53
C GLY A 476 -8.53 26.40 2.12
N ASP A 477 -7.43 26.78 2.74
CA ASP A 477 -7.16 28.14 3.20
C ASP A 477 -6.48 28.92 2.07
N SER A 478 -7.06 30.05 1.65
CA SER A 478 -6.53 30.88 0.56
C SER A 478 -5.13 31.47 0.81
N SER A 479 -4.67 31.47 2.06
CA SER A 479 -3.34 31.95 2.45
C SER A 479 -2.25 30.87 2.42
N THR A 480 -2.62 29.58 2.36
CA THR A 480 -1.70 28.45 2.42
C THR A 480 -1.66 27.72 1.08
N PRO A 481 -0.50 27.52 0.44
CA PRO A 481 -0.40 26.77 -0.80
C PRO A 481 -1.03 25.39 -0.71
N MET A 482 -1.80 25.02 -1.74
CA MET A 482 -2.53 23.75 -1.81
C MET A 482 -1.88 22.81 -2.82
N LEU A 483 -1.48 21.63 -2.36
CA LEU A 483 -0.98 20.54 -3.19
C LEU A 483 -2.09 19.50 -3.42
N ILE A 484 -2.55 19.37 -4.66
CA ILE A 484 -3.49 18.32 -5.08
C ILE A 484 -2.69 17.09 -5.51
N VAL A 485 -2.97 15.93 -4.95
CA VAL A 485 -2.31 14.68 -5.35
C VAL A 485 -3.04 14.07 -6.54
N SER A 486 -2.42 14.12 -7.72
CA SER A 486 -2.95 13.53 -8.96
C SER A 486 -2.49 12.07 -9.08
N THR A 487 -3.45 11.13 -9.02
CA THR A 487 -3.16 9.71 -8.80
C THR A 487 -3.17 8.85 -10.04
N ALA A 488 -3.68 9.34 -11.17
CA ALA A 488 -3.72 8.61 -12.44
C ALA A 488 -3.80 9.57 -13.64
N SER A 489 -3.44 9.09 -14.82
CA SER A 489 -3.67 9.82 -16.07
C SER A 489 -5.16 9.79 -16.46
N TRP A 490 -5.66 10.89 -17.03
CA TRP A 490 -7.00 11.00 -17.61
C TRP A 490 -7.29 9.88 -18.63
N ALA A 491 -6.27 9.47 -19.38
CA ALA A 491 -6.39 8.49 -20.47
C ALA A 491 -6.76 7.06 -19.97
N LYS A 492 -6.70 6.81 -18.68
CA LYS A 492 -7.24 5.57 -18.07
C LYS A 492 -8.76 5.63 -17.91
N PHE A 493 -9.35 6.81 -17.97
CA PHE A 493 -10.76 7.10 -17.70
C PHE A 493 -11.38 7.94 -18.83
N SER A 494 -11.07 7.58 -20.07
CA SER A 494 -11.50 8.30 -21.29
C SER A 494 -13.02 8.48 -21.38
N ALA A 495 -13.81 7.51 -20.93
CA ALA A 495 -15.28 7.64 -20.89
C ALA A 495 -15.73 8.76 -19.93
N SER A 496 -15.10 8.89 -18.76
CA SER A 496 -15.38 9.98 -17.82
C SER A 496 -14.93 11.32 -18.38
N MET A 497 -13.76 11.37 -19.02
CA MET A 497 -13.26 12.59 -19.69
C MET A 497 -14.18 13.02 -20.83
N TYR A 498 -14.67 12.07 -21.63
CA TYR A 498 -15.65 12.37 -22.70
C TYR A 498 -16.94 12.93 -22.12
N ARG A 499 -17.51 12.31 -21.07
CA ARG A 499 -18.71 12.82 -20.37
C ARG A 499 -18.51 14.24 -19.89
N ALA A 500 -17.41 14.50 -19.20
CA ALA A 500 -17.08 15.82 -18.66
C ALA A 500 -17.04 16.88 -19.75
N LEU A 501 -16.27 16.66 -20.84
CA LEU A 501 -16.09 17.63 -21.91
C LEU A 501 -17.35 17.86 -22.78
N HIS A 502 -18.31 16.92 -22.76
CA HIS A 502 -19.57 17.00 -23.52
C HIS A 502 -20.80 17.26 -22.65
N ASN A 503 -20.65 17.53 -21.34
CA ASN A 503 -21.74 17.75 -20.36
C ASN A 503 -22.75 16.60 -20.31
N ILE A 504 -22.29 15.36 -20.33
CA ILE A 504 -23.13 14.16 -20.20
C ILE A 504 -23.09 13.73 -18.73
N ALA A 505 -24.22 13.75 -18.04
CA ALA A 505 -24.34 13.33 -16.65
C ALA A 505 -23.92 11.85 -16.47
N ASN A 506 -23.50 11.50 -15.26
CA ASN A 506 -22.96 10.16 -15.00
C ASN A 506 -23.98 9.04 -15.26
N ASP A 507 -25.26 9.28 -14.99
CA ASP A 507 -26.37 8.34 -15.19
C ASP A 507 -26.88 8.26 -16.65
N GLN A 508 -26.49 9.21 -17.51
CA GLN A 508 -26.92 9.24 -18.90
C GLN A 508 -26.09 8.25 -19.75
N PRO A 509 -26.69 7.58 -20.76
CA PRO A 509 -25.94 6.75 -21.68
C PRO A 509 -24.99 7.58 -22.55
N LEU A 510 -23.84 7.04 -22.88
CA LEU A 510 -22.98 7.63 -23.91
C LEU A 510 -23.65 7.50 -25.31
N PRO A 511 -23.41 8.47 -26.24
CA PRO A 511 -23.85 8.31 -27.62
C PRO A 511 -23.41 6.95 -28.20
N SER A 512 -24.27 6.30 -28.97
CA SER A 512 -24.02 4.91 -29.45
C SER A 512 -22.70 4.74 -30.16
N ALA A 513 -22.28 5.71 -30.97
CA ALA A 513 -20.98 5.68 -31.64
C ALA A 513 -19.80 5.71 -30.65
N ILE A 514 -19.93 6.42 -29.54
CA ILE A 514 -18.90 6.54 -28.50
C ILE A 514 -18.89 5.30 -27.59
N ALA A 515 -20.07 4.76 -27.26
CA ALA A 515 -20.20 3.57 -26.44
C ALA A 515 -19.60 2.31 -27.10
N GLN A 516 -19.44 2.31 -28.42
CA GLN A 516 -18.79 1.25 -29.21
C GLN A 516 -17.27 1.44 -29.37
N CYS A 517 -16.73 2.62 -29.07
CA CYS A 517 -15.30 2.85 -29.14
C CYS A 517 -14.55 2.08 -28.05
N SER A 518 -13.42 1.49 -28.42
CA SER A 518 -12.44 1.04 -27.43
C SER A 518 -11.85 2.22 -26.68
N SER A 519 -11.27 1.97 -25.51
CA SER A 519 -10.57 3.01 -24.74
C SER A 519 -9.44 3.68 -25.54
N PHE A 520 -8.76 2.95 -26.43
CA PHE A 520 -7.73 3.50 -27.30
C PHE A 520 -8.30 4.45 -28.36
N GLN A 521 -9.40 4.05 -29.00
CA GLN A 521 -10.09 4.90 -29.99
C GLN A 521 -10.63 6.17 -29.35
N LEU A 522 -11.19 6.05 -28.14
CA LEU A 522 -11.72 7.19 -27.41
C LEU A 522 -10.61 8.13 -26.93
N ASN A 523 -9.46 7.60 -26.48
CA ASN A 523 -8.27 8.38 -26.18
C ASN A 523 -7.77 9.15 -27.41
N ALA A 524 -7.64 8.49 -28.55
CA ALA A 524 -7.22 9.13 -29.80
C ALA A 524 -8.17 10.27 -30.22
N LEU A 525 -9.49 10.01 -30.16
CA LEU A 525 -10.51 11.02 -30.46
C LEU A 525 -10.42 12.25 -29.53
N LEU A 526 -10.25 12.03 -28.23
CA LEU A 526 -10.11 13.11 -27.25
C LEU A 526 -8.79 13.87 -27.44
N ALA A 527 -7.70 13.15 -27.70
CA ALA A 527 -6.38 13.75 -27.97
C ALA A 527 -6.44 14.66 -29.21
N GLU A 528 -7.00 14.19 -30.33
CA GLU A 528 -7.14 14.96 -31.56
C GLU A 528 -8.04 16.18 -31.37
N LYS A 529 -9.23 15.98 -30.77
CA LYS A 529 -10.23 17.04 -30.64
C LYS A 529 -9.86 18.14 -29.65
N PHE A 530 -9.18 17.79 -28.57
CA PHE A 530 -8.92 18.71 -27.46
C PHE A 530 -7.42 19.00 -27.24
N GLY A 531 -6.53 18.45 -28.07
CA GLY A 531 -5.09 18.66 -27.96
C GLY A 531 -4.46 18.00 -26.72
N LEU A 532 -4.98 16.84 -26.31
CA LEU A 532 -4.52 16.14 -25.12
C LEU A 532 -3.36 15.19 -25.43
N SER A 533 -2.41 15.08 -24.52
CA SER A 533 -1.31 14.12 -24.59
C SER A 533 -1.73 12.78 -23.99
N ILE A 534 -1.47 11.67 -24.69
CA ILE A 534 -1.67 10.32 -24.19
C ILE A 534 -0.33 9.81 -23.67
N PRO A 535 -0.22 9.39 -22.40
CA PRO A 535 1.02 8.81 -21.88
C PRO A 535 1.48 7.62 -22.72
N PRO A 536 2.78 7.46 -23.01
CA PRO A 536 3.31 6.34 -23.79
C PRO A 536 2.92 4.97 -23.24
N ALA A 537 2.79 4.85 -21.91
CA ALA A 537 2.36 3.63 -21.24
C ALA A 537 0.91 3.20 -21.53
N LEU A 538 0.09 4.07 -22.13
CA LEU A 538 -1.33 3.83 -22.44
C LEU A 538 -1.59 3.74 -23.95
N THR A 539 -0.57 3.54 -24.77
CA THR A 539 -0.72 3.33 -26.21
C THR A 539 -0.98 1.87 -26.56
N GLN A 540 -1.68 1.64 -27.66
CA GLN A 540 -2.03 0.28 -28.11
C GLN A 540 -0.78 -0.57 -28.41
N GLU A 541 0.29 0.04 -28.90
CA GLU A 541 1.55 -0.65 -29.23
C GLU A 541 2.24 -1.21 -27.98
N ARG A 542 2.18 -0.48 -26.87
CA ARG A 542 2.74 -0.91 -25.57
C ARG A 542 1.91 -1.96 -24.87
N LEU A 543 0.60 -2.01 -25.15
CA LEU A 543 -0.36 -2.86 -24.45
C LEU A 543 -0.87 -4.01 -25.34
N ALA A 544 -0.01 -4.54 -26.21
CA ALA A 544 -0.34 -5.75 -26.97
C ALA A 544 -0.59 -6.93 -26.00
N THR A 545 -1.83 -7.43 -25.99
CA THR A 545 -2.25 -8.46 -25.03
C THR A 545 -1.87 -9.85 -25.52
N THR A 546 -1.19 -10.63 -24.68
CA THR A 546 -0.79 -12.01 -24.96
C THR A 546 -1.48 -13.03 -24.07
N HIS A 547 -2.05 -12.60 -22.94
CA HIS A 547 -2.62 -13.50 -21.93
C HIS A 547 -4.09 -13.18 -21.66
N ALA A 548 -4.94 -14.21 -21.72
CA ALA A 548 -6.33 -14.09 -21.32
C ALA A 548 -6.52 -14.31 -19.82
N ALA A 549 -7.51 -13.63 -19.23
CA ALA A 549 -7.88 -13.88 -17.84
C ALA A 549 -8.63 -15.20 -17.69
N VAL A 550 -8.31 -15.95 -16.64
CA VAL A 550 -9.08 -17.14 -16.23
C VAL A 550 -10.35 -16.67 -15.53
N GLN A 551 -11.52 -17.08 -16.03
CA GLN A 551 -12.80 -16.74 -15.40
C GLN A 551 -13.09 -17.72 -14.25
N LEU A 552 -13.44 -17.18 -13.08
CA LEU A 552 -13.79 -17.95 -11.88
C LEU A 552 -15.12 -17.47 -11.29
N ASP A 553 -15.80 -18.37 -10.61
CA ASP A 553 -16.91 -18.00 -9.76
C ASP A 553 -16.42 -17.36 -8.45
N ARG A 554 -17.30 -16.64 -7.74
CA ARG A 554 -16.96 -15.91 -6.49
C ARG A 554 -16.72 -16.82 -5.28
N ASN A 555 -16.78 -18.14 -5.45
CA ASN A 555 -16.57 -19.12 -4.40
C ASN A 555 -15.06 -19.25 -4.09
N THR A 556 -14.69 -19.08 -2.84
CA THR A 556 -13.29 -19.16 -2.40
C THR A 556 -12.67 -20.55 -2.66
N THR A 557 -13.45 -21.62 -2.61
CA THR A 557 -12.98 -22.98 -2.89
C THR A 557 -12.53 -23.13 -4.35
N ASP A 558 -13.29 -22.57 -5.30
CA ASP A 558 -12.95 -22.62 -6.72
C ASP A 558 -11.71 -21.76 -7.02
N ILE A 559 -11.62 -20.60 -6.35
CA ILE A 559 -10.44 -19.73 -6.44
C ILE A 559 -9.20 -20.46 -5.88
N GLN A 560 -9.31 -21.13 -4.73
CA GLN A 560 -8.25 -21.93 -4.14
C GLN A 560 -7.78 -23.02 -5.09
N ALA A 561 -8.70 -23.79 -5.67
CA ALA A 561 -8.39 -24.87 -6.62
C ALA A 561 -7.64 -24.34 -7.86
N ALA A 562 -8.05 -23.18 -8.40
CA ALA A 562 -7.39 -22.53 -9.53
C ALA A 562 -5.96 -22.07 -9.18
N LEU A 563 -5.76 -21.55 -7.97
CA LEU A 563 -4.43 -21.15 -7.46
C LEU A 563 -3.53 -22.36 -7.23
N GLU A 564 -4.05 -23.48 -6.73
CA GLU A 564 -3.28 -24.72 -6.59
C GLU A 564 -2.89 -25.31 -7.95
N GLN A 565 -3.79 -25.25 -8.93
CA GLN A 565 -3.46 -25.64 -10.30
C GLN A 565 -2.33 -24.75 -10.84
N PHE A 566 -2.41 -23.45 -10.65
CA PHE A 566 -1.37 -22.52 -11.05
C PHE A 566 0.00 -22.86 -10.41
N GLN A 567 0.04 -23.17 -9.11
CA GLN A 567 1.28 -23.57 -8.44
C GLN A 567 1.83 -24.92 -8.95
N ARG A 568 0.95 -25.87 -9.26
CA ARG A 568 1.36 -27.15 -9.90
C ARG A 568 2.00 -26.95 -11.28
N GLU A 569 1.42 -26.09 -12.10
CA GLU A 569 1.94 -25.79 -13.43
C GLU A 569 3.32 -25.13 -13.35
N LEU A 570 3.52 -24.16 -12.42
CA LEU A 570 4.82 -23.55 -12.14
C LEU A 570 5.87 -24.55 -11.65
N ALA A 571 5.48 -25.52 -10.83
CA ALA A 571 6.38 -26.56 -10.35
C ALA A 571 6.79 -27.53 -11.45
N CYS A 572 5.95 -27.74 -12.47
CA CYS A 572 6.23 -28.59 -13.64
C CYS A 572 6.95 -27.85 -14.79
N GLY A 573 7.25 -26.55 -14.62
CA GLY A 573 7.91 -25.76 -15.66
C GLY A 573 7.06 -25.42 -16.88
N LYS A 574 5.73 -25.42 -16.70
CA LYS A 574 4.72 -25.12 -17.75
C LYS A 574 4.24 -23.69 -17.71
#